data_32973284cbe91ca7172806f5c9d32613
#
_entry.id   32973284cbe91ca7172806f5c9d32613
#
_cell.length_a   1.000
_cell.length_b   1.000
_cell.length_c   1.000
_cell.angle_alpha   90.00
_cell.angle_beta   90.00
_cell.angle_gamma   90.00
#
_symmetry.space_group_name_H-M   'P 1'
#
loop_
_entity.id
_entity.type
_entity.pdbx_description
1 polymer ?
#
loop_
_entity_poly.entity_id
_entity_poly.type
_entity_poly.pdbx_seq_one_letter_code
_entity_poly.pdbx_strand_id
1 'polypeptide(L)'
;MDAIIEEIDGRRIRVGDQWLSDFASCNYLGFDLHPQVMASVAPAVAKWGTHPSWSRLLGNPRPYVEIEDRLTELLGAPDTLVLPTITLIHTSVIPVLAGQGAVLVDSQAHKTIYEGAAIARGAGATLHRVRANDPGHLEEVLRSLPAKMSRLFCVDGVNSMTGNTPNLPHYARICRENDALMYVDDAHGFGVIGESPTPEAPWGHRGNSIVRYFGESYENVILVAGFSKSYSSLAAFLALPTALKNYLKVAAPPYLYSGPSPTASLATVLAGLEVNDAEGDLIRLSLRLKTQRVLDHIAKLGLRTLNTSGFPVIELPLDRADEIDEVGRFLFDRGIYVTLAPYPLVPRSQVGFRIQVTAANDDAQIDQLNEVLSELSKRFDMQRAPQPA
;
A
#
# COMPACT_ATOMS: atom_id res chain seq x y z
N MET A 1 -16.35 -14.42 2.91
CA MET A 1 -15.68 -13.22 3.46
C MET A 1 -16.42 -12.84 4.73
N ASP A 2 -15.85 -12.04 5.61
CA ASP A 2 -16.36 -11.72 6.94
C ASP A 2 -16.17 -12.86 7.98
N ALA A 3 -14.98 -13.48 7.95
CA ALA A 3 -14.61 -14.49 8.93
C ALA A 3 -14.26 -13.83 10.27
N ILE A 4 -14.76 -14.43 11.37
CA ILE A 4 -14.35 -14.02 12.72
C ILE A 4 -13.03 -14.71 13.04
N ILE A 5 -11.97 -13.91 13.21
CA ILE A 5 -10.66 -14.39 13.63
C ILE A 5 -10.65 -14.45 15.16
N GLU A 6 -10.61 -15.64 15.71
CA GLU A 6 -10.68 -15.89 17.15
C GLU A 6 -9.31 -15.79 17.82
N GLU A 7 -8.24 -16.15 17.08
CA GLU A 7 -6.89 -16.27 17.64
C GLU A 7 -5.84 -16.17 16.54
N ILE A 8 -4.65 -15.69 16.91
CA ILE A 8 -3.49 -15.56 16.02
C ILE A 8 -2.30 -16.27 16.68
N ASP A 9 -1.60 -17.13 15.93
CA ASP A 9 -0.35 -17.77 16.31
C ASP A 9 0.65 -17.67 15.14
N GLY A 10 1.62 -16.79 15.26
CA GLY A 10 2.50 -16.42 14.15
C GLY A 10 1.71 -15.90 12.94
N ARG A 11 1.87 -16.52 11.78
CA ARG A 11 1.06 -16.30 10.57
C ARG A 11 -0.02 -17.37 10.38
N ARG A 12 -0.56 -17.85 11.47
CA ARG A 12 -1.77 -18.69 11.48
C ARG A 12 -2.89 -17.94 12.18
N ILE A 13 -4.08 -18.07 11.64
CA ILE A 13 -5.29 -17.52 12.23
C ILE A 13 -6.27 -18.65 12.51
N ARG A 14 -7.03 -18.55 13.59
CA ARG A 14 -8.11 -19.49 13.88
C ARG A 14 -9.46 -18.87 13.53
N VAL A 15 -10.21 -19.59 12.71
CA VAL A 15 -11.59 -19.24 12.32
C VAL A 15 -12.48 -20.40 12.71
N GLY A 16 -13.35 -20.21 13.70
CA GLY A 16 -14.05 -21.31 14.35
C GLY A 16 -13.06 -22.30 14.96
N ASP A 17 -13.17 -23.58 14.59
CA ASP A 17 -12.28 -24.64 15.08
C ASP A 17 -11.08 -24.91 14.15
N GLN A 18 -10.92 -24.18 13.07
CA GLN A 18 -9.89 -24.43 12.07
C GLN A 18 -8.76 -23.38 12.10
N TRP A 19 -7.51 -23.88 12.11
CA TRP A 19 -6.31 -23.07 11.92
C TRP A 19 -5.97 -22.96 10.44
N LEU A 20 -5.71 -21.73 9.97
CA LEU A 20 -5.44 -21.39 8.59
C LEU A 20 -4.10 -20.65 8.49
N SER A 21 -3.30 -20.96 7.49
CA SER A 21 -2.14 -20.14 7.11
C SER A 21 -2.64 -18.83 6.46
N ASP A 22 -2.25 -17.69 7.05
CA ASP A 22 -2.71 -16.37 6.60
C ASP A 22 -1.86 -15.83 5.46
N PHE A 23 -2.50 -15.70 4.30
CA PHE A 23 -2.00 -15.04 3.10
C PHE A 23 -2.93 -13.91 2.65
N ALA A 24 -3.73 -13.37 3.56
CA ALA A 24 -4.64 -12.25 3.31
C ALA A 24 -4.19 -10.94 3.97
N SER A 25 -3.42 -11.01 5.07
CA SER A 25 -2.93 -9.81 5.75
C SER A 25 -1.83 -9.11 4.97
N CYS A 26 -1.81 -7.78 5.07
CA CYS A 26 -0.79 -6.95 4.42
C CYS A 26 0.44 -6.70 5.31
N ASN A 27 0.66 -7.45 6.36
CA ASN A 27 1.76 -7.26 7.32
C ASN A 27 3.10 -7.71 6.72
N TYR A 28 3.51 -7.10 5.60
CA TYR A 28 4.61 -7.58 4.74
C TYR A 28 5.91 -7.87 5.48
N LEU A 29 6.35 -6.97 6.36
CA LEU A 29 7.61 -7.13 7.11
C LEU A 29 7.45 -7.97 8.39
N GLY A 30 6.23 -8.31 8.80
CA GLY A 30 5.98 -9.09 10.01
C GLY A 30 6.25 -8.33 11.31
N PHE A 31 6.25 -7.00 11.29
CA PHE A 31 6.57 -6.17 12.46
C PHE A 31 5.55 -6.31 13.60
N ASP A 32 4.34 -6.73 13.33
CA ASP A 32 3.33 -7.09 14.34
C ASP A 32 3.76 -8.22 15.27
N LEU A 33 4.67 -9.09 14.81
CA LEU A 33 5.21 -10.22 15.56
C LEU A 33 6.66 -9.98 16.03
N HIS A 34 7.24 -8.83 15.68
CA HIS A 34 8.64 -8.53 16.01
C HIS A 34 8.79 -8.22 17.51
N PRO A 35 9.67 -8.92 18.26
CA PRO A 35 9.77 -8.76 19.71
C PRO A 35 10.03 -7.33 20.17
N GLN A 36 10.93 -6.59 19.50
CA GLN A 36 11.24 -5.19 19.83
C GLN A 36 10.03 -4.28 19.61
N VAL A 37 9.27 -4.49 18.52
CA VAL A 37 8.08 -3.69 18.22
C VAL A 37 7.01 -3.95 19.27
N MET A 38 6.74 -5.22 19.60
CA MET A 38 5.78 -5.59 20.65
C MET A 38 6.16 -5.03 22.01
N ALA A 39 7.44 -5.11 22.39
CA ALA A 39 7.94 -4.62 23.67
C ALA A 39 7.87 -3.10 23.83
N SER A 40 7.77 -2.33 22.75
CA SER A 40 7.70 -0.86 22.77
C SER A 40 6.40 -0.30 23.34
N VAL A 41 5.31 -1.10 23.34
CA VAL A 41 3.96 -0.64 23.64
C VAL A 41 3.77 -0.30 25.12
N ALA A 42 4.12 -1.21 26.03
CA ALA A 42 3.85 -1.03 27.46
C ALA A 42 4.58 0.20 28.07
N PRO A 43 5.88 0.44 27.81
CA PRO A 43 6.56 1.65 28.29
C PRO A 43 5.96 2.94 27.74
N ALA A 44 5.55 2.94 26.47
CA ALA A 44 4.95 4.12 25.85
C ALA A 44 3.59 4.44 26.47
N VAL A 45 2.74 3.42 26.68
CA VAL A 45 1.44 3.59 27.34
C VAL A 45 1.61 4.05 28.80
N ALA A 46 2.61 3.55 29.52
CA ALA A 46 2.91 4.01 30.87
C ALA A 46 3.32 5.50 30.92
N LYS A 47 4.02 5.99 29.89
CA LYS A 47 4.49 7.39 29.80
C LYS A 47 3.42 8.36 29.29
N TRP A 48 2.64 7.98 28.27
CA TRP A 48 1.76 8.87 27.51
C TRP A 48 0.26 8.61 27.72
N GLY A 49 -0.13 7.59 28.46
CA GLY A 49 -1.50 7.08 28.51
C GLY A 49 -1.85 6.28 27.25
N THR A 50 -3.08 5.80 27.16
CA THR A 50 -3.54 4.98 26.04
C THR A 50 -3.79 5.78 24.75
N HIS A 51 -4.23 7.04 24.92
CA HIS A 51 -4.59 7.92 23.82
C HIS A 51 -4.43 9.40 24.20
N PRO A 52 -3.62 10.20 23.52
CA PRO A 52 -3.61 11.64 23.70
C PRO A 52 -4.85 12.24 23.04
N SER A 53 -5.75 12.84 23.82
CA SER A 53 -7.06 13.31 23.34
C SER A 53 -7.04 14.73 22.75
N TRP A 54 -5.90 15.25 22.33
CA TRP A 54 -5.81 16.54 21.65
C TRP A 54 -5.78 16.36 20.14
N SER A 55 -6.43 17.27 19.39
CA SER A 55 -6.06 17.45 18.00
C SER A 55 -4.60 17.93 17.91
N ARG A 56 -3.89 17.58 16.85
CA ARG A 56 -2.49 17.97 16.69
C ARG A 56 -2.27 19.49 16.64
N LEU A 57 -3.30 20.26 16.30
CA LEU A 57 -3.29 21.72 16.37
C LEU A 57 -3.18 22.22 17.81
N LEU A 58 -3.86 21.59 18.75
CA LEU A 58 -3.90 22.01 20.15
C LEU A 58 -2.73 21.47 20.98
N GLY A 59 -2.28 20.26 20.66
CA GLY A 59 -1.18 19.62 21.35
C GLY A 59 -0.52 18.57 20.43
N ASN A 60 0.78 18.73 20.20
CA ASN A 60 1.54 17.85 19.33
C ASN A 60 2.47 16.95 20.15
N PRO A 61 2.08 15.71 20.51
CA PRO A 61 2.90 14.79 21.28
C PRO A 61 4.27 14.55 20.64
N ARG A 62 5.32 14.52 21.42
CA ARG A 62 6.70 14.36 20.97
C ARG A 62 6.90 13.17 20.00
N PRO A 63 6.29 11.99 20.19
CA PRO A 63 6.42 10.88 19.23
C PRO A 63 6.05 11.24 17.78
N TYR A 64 5.10 12.15 17.54
CA TYR A 64 4.79 12.59 16.18
C TYR A 64 5.95 13.35 15.53
N VAL A 65 6.61 14.22 16.31
CA VAL A 65 7.77 14.99 15.81
C VAL A 65 8.92 14.04 15.48
N GLU A 66 9.19 13.07 16.37
CA GLU A 66 10.22 12.07 16.16
C GLU A 66 9.95 11.19 14.92
N ILE A 67 8.69 10.79 14.71
CA ILE A 67 8.30 10.03 13.50
C ILE A 67 8.48 10.88 12.25
N GLU A 68 8.05 12.15 12.26
CA GLU A 68 8.19 13.06 11.12
C GLU A 68 9.66 13.33 10.79
N ASP A 69 10.51 13.57 11.80
CA ASP A 69 11.94 13.78 11.60
C ASP A 69 12.61 12.54 10.97
N ARG A 70 12.32 11.35 11.49
CA ARG A 70 12.86 10.09 10.98
C ARG A 70 12.35 9.73 9.58
N LEU A 71 11.07 9.99 9.30
CA LEU A 71 10.52 9.81 7.95
C LEU A 71 11.17 10.76 6.94
N THR A 72 11.36 12.02 7.31
CA THR A 72 12.03 13.02 6.47
C THR A 72 13.44 12.56 6.09
N GLU A 73 14.19 12.02 7.05
CA GLU A 73 15.51 11.44 6.82
C GLU A 73 15.46 10.18 5.95
N LEU A 74 14.59 9.21 6.29
CA LEU A 74 14.46 7.94 5.58
C LEU A 74 14.09 8.13 4.12
N LEU A 75 13.14 9.04 3.84
CA LEU A 75 12.63 9.30 2.50
C LEU A 75 13.50 10.28 1.70
N GLY A 76 14.38 11.03 2.37
CA GLY A 76 15.08 12.16 1.75
C GLY A 76 14.12 13.23 1.22
N ALA A 77 12.96 13.39 1.87
CA ALA A 77 11.94 14.35 1.51
C ALA A 77 12.23 15.73 2.12
N PRO A 78 11.69 16.83 1.56
CA PRO A 78 11.81 18.15 2.18
C PRO A 78 11.15 18.23 3.55
N ASP A 79 10.02 17.53 3.72
CA ASP A 79 9.28 17.46 4.98
C ASP A 79 8.27 16.30 4.98
N THR A 80 7.73 15.95 6.15
CA THR A 80 6.69 14.93 6.30
C THR A 80 5.61 15.38 7.28
N LEU A 81 4.38 14.88 7.09
CA LEU A 81 3.25 15.14 7.96
C LEU A 81 2.52 13.84 8.28
N VAL A 82 2.52 13.44 9.54
CA VAL A 82 1.84 12.22 10.02
C VAL A 82 0.40 12.52 10.35
N LEU A 83 -0.52 11.67 9.88
CA LEU A 83 -1.97 11.71 10.08
C LEU A 83 -2.49 10.31 10.43
N PRO A 84 -3.74 10.14 10.90
CA PRO A 84 -4.19 8.85 11.44
C PRO A 84 -4.26 7.71 10.41
N THR A 85 -4.81 7.94 9.22
CA THR A 85 -4.99 6.88 8.21
C THR A 85 -4.87 7.41 6.78
N ILE A 86 -4.49 6.54 5.84
CA ILE A 86 -4.45 6.88 4.40
C ILE A 86 -5.83 7.28 3.88
N THR A 87 -6.89 6.55 4.24
CA THR A 87 -8.26 6.88 3.81
C THR A 87 -8.64 8.29 4.23
N LEU A 88 -8.33 8.67 5.49
CA LEU A 88 -8.59 10.01 5.98
C LEU A 88 -7.74 11.08 5.26
N ILE A 89 -6.51 10.75 4.90
CA ILE A 89 -5.67 11.62 4.07
C ILE A 89 -6.34 11.83 2.70
N HIS A 90 -6.70 10.76 1.99
CA HIS A 90 -7.30 10.88 0.65
C HIS A 90 -8.57 11.72 0.65
N THR A 91 -9.50 11.42 1.56
CA THR A 91 -10.81 12.10 1.62
C THR A 91 -10.74 13.56 2.08
N SER A 92 -9.62 13.96 2.69
CA SER A 92 -9.44 15.31 3.23
C SER A 92 -8.41 16.14 2.50
N VAL A 93 -7.26 15.57 2.14
CA VAL A 93 -6.14 16.31 1.55
C VAL A 93 -6.34 16.50 0.04
N ILE A 94 -6.86 15.51 -0.69
CA ILE A 94 -7.16 15.65 -2.12
C ILE A 94 -8.08 16.86 -2.38
N PRO A 95 -9.22 17.02 -1.67
CA PRO A 95 -10.06 18.23 -1.85
C PRO A 95 -9.35 19.53 -1.53
N VAL A 96 -8.51 19.55 -0.47
CA VAL A 96 -7.76 20.75 -0.08
C VAL A 96 -6.72 21.14 -1.14
N LEU A 97 -6.01 20.17 -1.70
CA LEU A 97 -5.00 20.42 -2.75
C LEU A 97 -5.63 20.79 -4.09
N ALA A 98 -6.76 20.18 -4.41
CA ALA A 98 -7.47 20.44 -5.66
C ALA A 98 -8.10 21.85 -5.69
N GLY A 99 -8.68 22.29 -4.60
CA GLY A 99 -9.45 23.54 -4.54
C GLY A 99 -10.53 23.56 -5.63
N GLN A 100 -10.53 24.61 -6.49
CA GLN A 100 -11.41 24.74 -7.65
C GLN A 100 -10.74 24.24 -8.96
N GLY A 101 -9.64 23.51 -8.86
CA GLY A 101 -8.87 23.02 -9.99
C GLY A 101 -9.38 21.72 -10.59
N ALA A 102 -8.48 20.94 -11.18
CA ALA A 102 -8.74 19.63 -11.75
C ALA A 102 -8.07 18.52 -10.94
N VAL A 103 -8.83 17.45 -10.64
CA VAL A 103 -8.30 16.18 -10.14
C VAL A 103 -8.34 15.17 -11.28
N LEU A 104 -7.19 14.64 -11.62
CA LEU A 104 -7.03 13.56 -12.59
C LEU A 104 -6.73 12.29 -11.81
N VAL A 105 -7.48 11.21 -12.03
CA VAL A 105 -7.33 9.96 -11.28
C VAL A 105 -7.06 8.82 -12.25
N ASP A 106 -5.95 8.09 -12.02
CA ASP A 106 -5.69 6.83 -12.72
C ASP A 106 -6.86 5.86 -12.51
N SER A 107 -7.32 5.21 -13.58
CA SER A 107 -8.52 4.38 -13.55
C SER A 107 -8.38 3.11 -12.70
N GLN A 108 -7.16 2.73 -12.32
CA GLN A 108 -6.84 1.63 -11.41
C GLN A 108 -6.40 2.10 -10.02
N ALA A 109 -6.37 3.42 -9.77
CA ALA A 109 -6.05 3.94 -8.45
C ALA A 109 -7.05 3.46 -7.39
N HIS A 110 -6.56 3.35 -6.15
CA HIS A 110 -7.35 2.86 -5.03
C HIS A 110 -8.68 3.62 -4.86
N LYS A 111 -9.74 2.90 -4.50
CA LYS A 111 -11.10 3.44 -4.35
C LYS A 111 -11.17 4.71 -3.50
N THR A 112 -10.38 4.80 -2.42
CA THR A 112 -10.38 5.95 -1.51
C THR A 112 -9.78 7.22 -2.14
N ILE A 113 -8.89 7.10 -3.11
CA ILE A 113 -8.43 8.23 -3.94
C ILE A 113 -9.61 8.78 -4.75
N TYR A 114 -10.36 7.89 -5.40
CA TYR A 114 -11.56 8.29 -6.16
C TYR A 114 -12.61 8.95 -5.26
N GLU A 115 -12.79 8.47 -4.04
CA GLU A 115 -13.69 9.09 -3.06
C GLU A 115 -13.24 10.49 -2.67
N GLY A 116 -11.94 10.69 -2.40
CA GLY A 116 -11.37 12.03 -2.18
C GLY A 116 -11.57 12.96 -3.38
N ALA A 117 -11.36 12.46 -4.59
CA ALA A 117 -11.60 13.20 -5.81
C ALA A 117 -13.09 13.54 -6.04
N ALA A 118 -14.00 12.63 -5.66
CA ALA A 118 -15.44 12.88 -5.71
C ALA A 118 -15.88 13.97 -4.70
N ILE A 119 -15.27 14.00 -3.51
CA ILE A 119 -15.47 15.09 -2.53
C ILE A 119 -14.96 16.42 -3.12
N ALA A 120 -13.76 16.43 -3.71
CA ALA A 120 -13.22 17.62 -4.38
C ALA A 120 -14.17 18.13 -5.47
N ARG A 121 -14.71 17.23 -6.31
CA ARG A 121 -15.72 17.56 -7.32
C ARG A 121 -16.97 18.17 -6.71
N GLY A 122 -17.47 17.62 -5.59
CA GLY A 122 -18.60 18.19 -4.84
C GLY A 122 -18.33 19.59 -4.30
N ALA A 123 -17.04 19.94 -4.07
CA ALA A 123 -16.58 21.26 -3.64
C ALA A 123 -16.24 22.21 -4.81
N GLY A 124 -16.43 21.81 -6.07
CA GLY A 124 -16.26 22.66 -7.26
C GLY A 124 -15.05 22.34 -8.14
N ALA A 125 -14.23 21.35 -7.82
CA ALA A 125 -13.19 20.87 -8.72
C ALA A 125 -13.77 20.09 -9.91
N THR A 126 -13.00 19.97 -11.00
CA THR A 126 -13.33 19.01 -12.07
C THR A 126 -12.66 17.67 -11.82
N LEU A 127 -13.30 16.57 -12.21
CA LEU A 127 -12.79 15.21 -12.05
C LEU A 127 -12.62 14.53 -13.41
N HIS A 128 -11.41 14.11 -13.71
CA HIS A 128 -11.04 13.43 -14.95
C HIS A 128 -10.47 12.03 -14.65
N ARG A 129 -10.92 11.02 -15.39
CA ARG A 129 -10.32 9.68 -15.32
C ARG A 129 -9.23 9.56 -16.38
N VAL A 130 -8.07 9.10 -15.96
CA VAL A 130 -6.94 8.78 -16.86
C VAL A 130 -6.90 7.27 -17.05
N ARG A 131 -6.72 6.81 -18.29
CA ARG A 131 -6.55 5.38 -18.56
C ARG A 131 -5.29 4.88 -17.86
N ALA A 132 -5.39 3.74 -17.17
CA ALA A 132 -4.27 3.16 -16.45
C ALA A 132 -3.10 2.85 -17.39
N ASN A 133 -1.90 3.11 -16.93
CA ASN A 133 -0.66 2.90 -17.68
C ASN A 133 -0.63 3.58 -19.06
N ASP A 134 -1.35 4.70 -19.22
CA ASP A 134 -1.41 5.49 -20.46
C ASP A 134 -0.92 6.92 -20.24
N PRO A 135 0.41 7.16 -20.26
CA PRO A 135 0.98 8.51 -20.11
C PRO A 135 0.51 9.47 -21.19
N GLY A 136 0.27 8.99 -22.44
CA GLY A 136 -0.22 9.80 -23.52
C GLY A 136 -1.61 10.38 -23.25
N HIS A 137 -2.51 9.58 -22.67
CA HIS A 137 -3.82 10.05 -22.26
C HIS A 137 -3.74 11.06 -21.09
N LEU A 138 -2.82 10.87 -20.14
CA LEU A 138 -2.60 11.88 -19.09
C LEU A 138 -2.20 13.22 -19.70
N GLU A 139 -1.25 13.20 -20.65
CA GLU A 139 -0.78 14.42 -21.32
C GLU A 139 -1.88 15.10 -22.14
N GLU A 140 -2.70 14.33 -22.87
CA GLU A 140 -3.86 14.82 -23.61
C GLU A 140 -4.85 15.55 -22.68
N VAL A 141 -5.22 14.92 -21.56
CA VAL A 141 -6.14 15.52 -20.58
C VAL A 141 -5.53 16.79 -19.98
N LEU A 142 -4.27 16.77 -19.54
CA LEU A 142 -3.61 17.93 -18.95
C LEU A 142 -3.56 19.13 -19.92
N ARG A 143 -3.25 18.89 -21.20
CA ARG A 143 -3.22 19.94 -22.24
C ARG A 143 -4.60 20.51 -22.57
N SER A 144 -5.67 19.74 -22.36
CA SER A 144 -7.04 20.22 -22.58
C SER A 144 -7.55 21.18 -21.50
N LEU A 145 -6.88 21.23 -20.34
CA LEU A 145 -7.29 22.04 -19.21
C LEU A 145 -6.83 23.51 -19.36
N PRO A 146 -7.59 24.49 -18.82
CA PRO A 146 -7.19 25.88 -18.79
C PRO A 146 -5.80 26.10 -18.17
N ALA A 147 -4.98 26.95 -18.76
CA ALA A 147 -3.57 27.15 -18.37
C ALA A 147 -3.37 27.55 -16.89
N LYS A 148 -4.31 28.31 -16.31
CA LYS A 148 -4.23 28.80 -14.91
C LYS A 148 -4.92 27.87 -13.90
N MET A 149 -5.46 26.73 -14.34
CA MET A 149 -6.15 25.79 -13.46
C MET A 149 -5.11 24.95 -12.70
N SER A 150 -5.24 24.85 -11.38
CA SER A 150 -4.44 23.90 -10.59
C SER A 150 -4.77 22.47 -10.99
N ARG A 151 -3.78 21.60 -11.03
CA ARG A 151 -3.89 20.21 -11.54
C ARG A 151 -3.28 19.27 -10.54
N LEU A 152 -4.05 18.26 -10.15
CA LEU A 152 -3.62 17.19 -9.24
C LEU A 152 -3.84 15.85 -9.94
N PHE A 153 -2.76 15.15 -10.28
CA PHE A 153 -2.82 13.79 -10.80
C PHE A 153 -2.58 12.78 -9.68
N CYS A 154 -3.51 11.84 -9.49
CA CYS A 154 -3.48 10.84 -8.43
C CYS A 154 -3.30 9.45 -9.02
N VAL A 155 -2.36 8.67 -8.48
CA VAL A 155 -1.99 7.33 -8.95
C VAL A 155 -1.49 6.47 -7.80
N ASP A 156 -1.72 5.13 -7.86
CA ASP A 156 -1.07 4.19 -6.95
C ASP A 156 0.42 4.05 -7.28
N GLY A 157 1.25 3.92 -6.28
CA GLY A 157 2.66 3.54 -6.40
C GLY A 157 2.81 2.06 -6.71
N VAL A 158 2.54 1.20 -5.71
CA VAL A 158 2.38 -0.23 -5.94
C VAL A 158 0.88 -0.54 -5.93
N ASN A 159 0.37 -1.05 -7.04
CA ASN A 159 -1.06 -1.35 -7.18
C ASN A 159 -1.51 -2.44 -6.20
N SER A 160 -2.58 -2.21 -5.50
CA SER A 160 -3.09 -3.05 -4.41
C SER A 160 -3.55 -4.45 -4.86
N MET A 161 -3.86 -4.63 -6.12
CA MET A 161 -4.35 -5.90 -6.66
C MET A 161 -3.28 -6.65 -7.46
N THR A 162 -2.60 -5.97 -8.36
CA THR A 162 -1.64 -6.60 -9.26
C THR A 162 -0.21 -6.64 -8.72
N GLY A 163 0.11 -5.82 -7.72
CA GLY A 163 1.49 -5.64 -7.23
C GLY A 163 2.40 -4.87 -8.20
N ASN A 164 1.87 -4.35 -9.31
CA ASN A 164 2.68 -3.66 -10.31
C ASN A 164 2.82 -2.17 -10.01
N THR A 165 3.84 -1.56 -10.59
CA THR A 165 4.09 -0.12 -10.50
C THR A 165 3.77 0.58 -11.83
N PRO A 166 3.33 1.84 -11.78
CA PRO A 166 3.25 2.67 -12.98
C PRO A 166 4.65 3.05 -13.46
N ASN A 167 4.76 3.57 -14.68
CA ASN A 167 5.96 4.26 -15.11
C ASN A 167 6.05 5.65 -14.45
N LEU A 168 6.42 5.65 -13.15
CA LEU A 168 6.43 6.84 -12.30
C LEU A 168 7.29 7.98 -12.87
N PRO A 169 8.53 7.74 -13.38
CA PRO A 169 9.34 8.80 -13.96
C PRO A 169 8.67 9.50 -15.15
N HIS A 170 7.98 8.73 -15.99
CA HIS A 170 7.28 9.30 -17.13
C HIS A 170 6.09 10.18 -16.69
N TYR A 171 5.30 9.72 -15.73
CA TYR A 171 4.21 10.52 -15.15
C TYR A 171 4.72 11.78 -14.44
N ALA A 172 5.80 11.66 -13.66
CA ALA A 172 6.41 12.79 -12.98
C ALA A 172 6.90 13.87 -13.97
N ARG A 173 7.54 13.44 -15.06
CA ARG A 173 7.96 14.35 -16.15
C ARG A 173 6.77 15.07 -16.79
N ILE A 174 5.72 14.34 -17.18
CA ILE A 174 4.50 14.93 -17.77
C ILE A 174 3.86 15.94 -16.82
N CYS A 175 3.79 15.60 -15.53
CA CYS A 175 3.25 16.50 -14.52
C CYS A 175 4.07 17.79 -14.41
N ARG A 176 5.41 17.70 -14.36
CA ARG A 176 6.31 18.89 -14.35
C ARG A 176 6.11 19.78 -15.60
N GLU A 177 6.07 19.16 -16.78
CA GLU A 177 5.90 19.87 -18.06
C GLU A 177 4.52 20.57 -18.19
N ASN A 178 3.55 20.20 -17.37
CA ASN A 178 2.20 20.72 -17.40
C ASN A 178 1.76 21.41 -16.08
N ASP A 179 2.70 21.84 -15.24
CA ASP A 179 2.43 22.51 -13.94
C ASP A 179 1.41 21.74 -13.07
N ALA A 180 1.53 20.40 -13.03
CA ALA A 180 0.68 19.52 -12.24
C ALA A 180 1.42 18.98 -11.03
N LEU A 181 0.74 18.86 -9.89
CA LEU A 181 1.19 18.05 -8.77
C LEU A 181 0.87 16.59 -9.03
N MET A 182 1.81 15.69 -8.76
CA MET A 182 1.60 14.26 -8.77
C MET A 182 1.42 13.76 -7.34
N TYR A 183 0.29 13.11 -7.07
CA TYR A 183 -0.09 12.51 -5.79
C TYR A 183 0.00 10.99 -5.90
N VAL A 184 0.95 10.40 -5.18
CA VAL A 184 1.28 8.97 -5.27
C VAL A 184 0.89 8.27 -3.98
N ASP A 185 -0.03 7.30 -4.06
CA ASP A 185 -0.37 6.40 -2.96
C ASP A 185 0.55 5.18 -3.00
N ASP A 186 1.52 5.14 -2.10
CA ASP A 186 2.48 4.05 -1.97
C ASP A 186 2.21 3.18 -0.73
N ALA A 187 0.95 2.94 -0.43
CA ALA A 187 0.52 2.13 0.71
C ALA A 187 1.09 0.69 0.70
N HIS A 188 1.35 0.13 -0.47
CA HIS A 188 1.89 -1.23 -0.65
C HIS A 188 3.40 -1.25 -0.92
N GLY A 189 4.00 -0.14 -1.35
CA GLY A 189 5.43 -0.07 -1.63
C GLY A 189 6.27 0.39 -0.45
N PHE A 190 5.77 1.35 0.35
CA PHE A 190 6.51 1.83 1.53
C PHE A 190 6.84 0.67 2.50
N GLY A 191 8.10 0.59 2.89
CA GLY A 191 8.65 -0.49 3.70
C GLY A 191 9.12 -1.70 2.87
N VAL A 192 8.57 -1.92 1.67
CA VAL A 192 8.89 -3.07 0.80
C VAL A 192 9.95 -2.73 -0.25
N ILE A 193 9.76 -1.62 -0.95
CA ILE A 193 10.66 -1.18 -2.03
C ILE A 193 11.37 0.12 -1.66
N GLY A 194 12.54 0.35 -2.25
CA GLY A 194 13.30 1.54 -1.94
C GLY A 194 14.46 1.80 -2.91
N GLU A 195 15.31 2.71 -2.54
CA GLU A 195 16.37 3.28 -3.36
C GLU A 195 17.38 2.26 -3.90
N SER A 196 18.02 2.63 -5.00
CA SER A 196 19.13 1.90 -5.60
C SER A 196 18.82 0.42 -5.94
N PRO A 197 17.74 0.12 -6.69
CA PRO A 197 17.48 -1.25 -7.12
C PRO A 197 18.59 -1.75 -8.04
N THR A 198 19.01 -3.03 -7.85
CA THR A 198 19.99 -3.73 -8.67
C THR A 198 19.46 -5.11 -9.07
N PRO A 199 20.08 -5.83 -10.01
CA PRO A 199 19.68 -7.21 -10.31
C PRO A 199 19.72 -8.15 -9.09
N GLU A 200 20.65 -7.93 -8.15
CA GLU A 200 20.80 -8.69 -6.91
C GLU A 200 19.77 -8.26 -5.84
N ALA A 201 19.44 -6.99 -5.83
CA ALA A 201 18.46 -6.38 -4.92
C ALA A 201 17.35 -5.64 -5.71
N PRO A 202 16.50 -6.36 -6.47
CA PRO A 202 15.55 -5.74 -7.40
C PRO A 202 14.46 -4.91 -6.71
N TRP A 203 14.25 -5.07 -5.41
CA TRP A 203 13.37 -4.22 -4.63
C TRP A 203 14.06 -2.98 -4.05
N GLY A 204 15.38 -2.82 -4.29
CA GLY A 204 16.20 -1.76 -3.72
C GLY A 204 16.44 -1.95 -2.22
N HIS A 205 16.82 -0.86 -1.55
CA HIS A 205 17.24 -0.85 -0.16
C HIS A 205 16.38 0.10 0.69
N ARG A 206 16.46 -0.05 2.02
CA ARG A 206 15.87 0.79 3.05
C ARG A 206 14.33 0.81 3.09
N GLY A 207 13.62 0.28 2.08
CA GLY A 207 12.15 0.31 2.03
C GLY A 207 11.57 1.73 2.03
N ASN A 208 12.28 2.70 1.44
CA ASN A 208 11.98 4.13 1.53
C ASN A 208 11.13 4.65 0.36
N SER A 209 10.25 3.82 -0.16
CA SER A 209 9.18 4.13 -1.10
C SER A 209 9.51 4.08 -2.59
N ILE A 210 8.44 4.08 -3.39
CA ILE A 210 8.51 4.08 -4.86
C ILE A 210 9.17 5.34 -5.42
N VAL A 211 9.07 6.49 -4.75
CA VAL A 211 9.71 7.74 -5.20
C VAL A 211 11.22 7.57 -5.19
N ARG A 212 11.76 6.98 -4.11
CA ARG A 212 13.20 6.68 -4.00
C ARG A 212 13.61 5.51 -4.90
N TYR A 213 12.74 4.52 -5.07
CA TYR A 213 12.99 3.38 -5.97
C TYR A 213 13.26 3.82 -7.41
N PHE A 214 12.51 4.82 -7.91
CA PHE A 214 12.71 5.39 -9.24
C PHE A 214 13.67 6.59 -9.27
N GLY A 215 14.23 7.02 -8.15
CA GLY A 215 15.14 8.17 -8.07
C GLY A 215 14.47 9.51 -8.36
N GLU A 216 13.15 9.60 -8.18
CA GLU A 216 12.40 10.85 -8.38
C GLU A 216 12.56 11.83 -7.22
N SER A 217 12.33 13.11 -7.50
CA SER A 217 12.35 14.19 -6.52
C SER A 217 10.95 14.47 -5.97
N TYR A 218 10.90 15.14 -4.81
CA TYR A 218 9.64 15.62 -4.21
C TYR A 218 9.23 17.02 -4.68
N GLU A 219 9.83 17.58 -5.72
CA GLU A 219 9.56 18.94 -6.18
C GLU A 219 8.09 19.15 -6.58
N ASN A 220 7.55 18.21 -7.38
CA ASN A 220 6.13 18.19 -7.78
C ASN A 220 5.42 16.90 -7.40
N VAL A 221 6.01 16.11 -6.49
CA VAL A 221 5.48 14.83 -6.03
C VAL A 221 5.08 14.93 -4.57
N ILE A 222 3.85 14.53 -4.27
CA ILE A 222 3.35 14.30 -2.92
C ILE A 222 3.22 12.79 -2.78
N LEU A 223 4.06 12.20 -1.92
CA LEU A 223 3.95 10.81 -1.55
C LEU A 223 2.98 10.67 -0.37
N VAL A 224 2.05 9.73 -0.48
CA VAL A 224 1.21 9.29 0.62
C VAL A 224 1.50 7.83 0.87
N ALA A 225 1.75 7.48 2.12
CA ALA A 225 1.94 6.10 2.52
C ALA A 225 1.48 5.90 3.98
N GLY A 226 1.54 4.68 4.44
CA GLY A 226 1.08 4.35 5.79
C GLY A 226 1.81 3.18 6.40
N PHE A 227 1.71 3.12 7.70
CA PHE A 227 2.33 2.09 8.52
C PHE A 227 1.43 0.86 8.71
N SER A 228 0.16 0.91 8.26
CA SER A 228 -0.84 -0.13 8.52
C SER A 228 -0.59 -1.45 7.77
N LYS A 229 0.34 -1.47 6.83
CA LYS A 229 0.73 -2.67 6.08
C LYS A 229 2.13 -3.14 6.50
N SER A 230 3.18 -2.73 5.83
CA SER A 230 4.55 -3.21 6.07
C SER A 230 5.00 -3.09 7.53
N TYR A 231 4.64 -1.98 8.19
CA TYR A 231 5.01 -1.71 9.58
C TYR A 231 4.00 -2.22 10.61
N SER A 232 2.87 -2.76 10.17
CA SER A 232 1.84 -3.34 11.02
C SER A 232 1.35 -2.40 12.14
N SER A 233 1.23 -1.09 11.86
CA SER A 233 0.87 -0.07 12.83
C SER A 233 -0.09 0.98 12.25
N LEU A 234 -0.96 1.56 13.06
CA LEU A 234 -1.99 2.47 12.59
C LEU A 234 -1.53 3.93 12.63
N ALA A 235 -0.89 4.37 11.57
CA ALA A 235 -0.65 5.76 11.21
C ALA A 235 -0.41 5.86 9.70
N ALA A 236 -0.49 7.07 9.17
CA ALA A 236 -0.20 7.36 7.78
C ALA A 236 0.56 8.68 7.68
N PHE A 237 1.16 8.97 6.54
CA PHE A 237 1.91 10.21 6.36
C PHE A 237 1.87 10.71 4.91
N LEU A 238 2.19 11.99 4.78
CA LEU A 238 2.56 12.61 3.51
C LEU A 238 4.04 12.97 3.57
N ALA A 239 4.76 12.77 2.45
CA ALA A 239 6.05 13.39 2.20
C ALA A 239 5.88 14.41 1.07
N LEU A 240 6.29 15.66 1.32
CA LEU A 240 5.88 16.79 0.50
C LEU A 240 6.79 18.02 0.76
N PRO A 241 6.71 19.07 -0.09
CA PRO A 241 7.36 20.34 0.18
C PRO A 241 6.89 20.99 1.50
N THR A 242 7.82 21.59 2.25
CA THR A 242 7.54 22.23 3.56
C THR A 242 6.42 23.29 3.50
N ALA A 243 6.33 24.05 2.40
CA ALA A 243 5.25 25.01 2.23
C ALA A 243 3.86 24.35 2.24
N LEU A 244 3.73 23.18 1.57
CA LEU A 244 2.49 22.42 1.59
C LEU A 244 2.19 21.81 2.95
N LYS A 245 3.22 21.30 3.69
CA LYS A 245 3.02 20.86 5.08
C LYS A 245 2.42 21.97 5.94
N ASN A 246 3.00 23.17 5.86
CA ASN A 246 2.52 24.30 6.66
C ASN A 246 1.08 24.68 6.28
N TYR A 247 0.74 24.65 4.99
CA TYR A 247 -0.62 24.85 4.53
C TYR A 247 -1.60 23.77 5.04
N LEU A 248 -1.23 22.50 4.94
CA LEU A 248 -2.09 21.41 5.42
C LEU A 248 -2.31 21.44 6.94
N LYS A 249 -1.36 21.92 7.72
CA LYS A 249 -1.53 22.08 9.18
C LYS A 249 -2.64 23.08 9.56
N VAL A 250 -3.02 23.98 8.66
CA VAL A 250 -4.11 24.94 8.89
C VAL A 250 -5.34 24.70 8.02
N ALA A 251 -5.27 23.79 7.07
CA ALA A 251 -6.34 23.52 6.11
C ALA A 251 -6.86 22.07 6.14
N ALA A 252 -6.05 21.10 6.56
CA ALA A 252 -6.44 19.69 6.51
C ALA A 252 -7.26 19.29 7.75
N PRO A 253 -8.54 18.88 7.59
CA PRO A 253 -9.41 18.48 8.69
C PRO A 253 -8.80 17.43 9.65
N PRO A 254 -8.03 16.41 9.17
CA PRO A 254 -7.44 15.42 10.07
C PRO A 254 -6.41 15.99 11.05
N TYR A 255 -5.71 17.05 10.69
CA TYR A 255 -4.78 17.72 11.60
C TYR A 255 -5.52 18.60 12.61
N LEU A 256 -6.60 19.25 12.16
CA LEU A 256 -7.33 20.24 12.94
C LEU A 256 -8.33 19.61 13.93
N TYR A 257 -9.03 18.56 13.49
CA TYR A 257 -10.26 18.09 14.18
C TYR A 257 -10.24 16.60 14.52
N SER A 258 -9.38 15.79 13.89
CA SER A 258 -9.32 14.36 14.23
C SER A 258 -8.58 14.13 15.54
N GLY A 259 -9.01 13.14 16.32
CA GLY A 259 -8.17 12.54 17.34
C GLY A 259 -6.87 12.00 16.71
N PRO A 260 -5.77 12.04 17.46
CA PRO A 260 -4.48 11.49 17.01
C PRO A 260 -4.49 9.96 17.03
N SER A 261 -3.46 9.34 16.43
CA SER A 261 -3.25 7.89 16.55
C SER A 261 -3.02 7.49 18.01
N PRO A 262 -3.50 6.32 18.46
CA PRO A 262 -3.25 5.81 19.80
C PRO A 262 -1.75 5.71 20.12
N THR A 263 -1.41 5.84 21.40
CA THR A 263 0.00 5.78 21.85
C THR A 263 0.69 4.50 21.44
N ALA A 264 0.01 3.37 21.52
CA ALA A 264 0.55 2.08 21.07
C ALA A 264 1.00 2.12 19.60
N SER A 265 0.19 2.74 18.72
CA SER A 265 0.52 2.88 17.30
C SER A 265 1.75 3.75 17.07
N LEU A 266 1.87 4.87 17.79
CA LEU A 266 3.05 5.74 17.67
C LEU A 266 4.32 5.03 18.17
N ALA A 267 4.23 4.26 19.25
CA ALA A 267 5.33 3.47 19.77
C ALA A 267 5.79 2.39 18.78
N THR A 268 4.85 1.64 18.21
CA THR A 268 5.17 0.58 17.24
C THR A 268 5.72 1.15 15.93
N VAL A 269 5.29 2.35 15.50
CA VAL A 269 5.91 3.06 14.36
C VAL A 269 7.38 3.38 14.65
N LEU A 270 7.69 4.00 15.80
CA LEU A 270 9.07 4.34 16.16
C LEU A 270 9.97 3.11 16.26
N ALA A 271 9.51 2.08 16.97
CA ALA A 271 10.25 0.82 17.06
C ALA A 271 10.40 0.13 15.68
N GLY A 272 9.38 0.18 14.83
CA GLY A 272 9.46 -0.34 13.46
C GLY A 272 10.48 0.42 12.60
N LEU A 273 10.63 1.73 12.77
CA LEU A 273 11.69 2.52 12.11
C LEU A 273 13.08 2.09 12.59
N GLU A 274 13.25 1.81 13.90
CA GLU A 274 14.51 1.29 14.45
C GLU A 274 14.85 -0.10 13.88
N VAL A 275 13.87 -1.01 13.85
CA VAL A 275 14.04 -2.34 13.25
C VAL A 275 14.36 -2.24 11.76
N ASN A 276 13.70 -1.33 11.04
CA ASN A 276 13.99 -1.09 9.63
C ASN A 276 15.44 -0.64 9.39
N ASP A 277 15.97 0.23 10.23
CA ASP A 277 17.36 0.70 10.12
C ASP A 277 18.37 -0.40 10.45
N ALA A 278 18.05 -1.26 11.43
CA ALA A 278 18.96 -2.30 11.89
C ALA A 278 18.99 -3.54 10.97
N GLU A 279 17.83 -4.04 10.57
CA GLU A 279 17.70 -5.33 9.89
C GLU A 279 16.66 -5.36 8.75
N GLY A 280 16.07 -4.22 8.41
CA GLY A 280 15.00 -4.15 7.42
C GLY A 280 15.36 -4.74 6.06
N ASP A 281 16.60 -4.57 5.57
CA ASP A 281 17.03 -5.13 4.29
C ASP A 281 17.13 -6.67 4.32
N LEU A 282 17.50 -7.26 5.47
CA LEU A 282 17.50 -8.72 5.63
C LEU A 282 16.06 -9.27 5.66
N ILE A 283 15.14 -8.56 6.33
CA ILE A 283 13.73 -8.93 6.37
C ILE A 283 13.11 -8.86 4.95
N ARG A 284 13.40 -7.79 4.20
CA ARG A 284 12.98 -7.65 2.79
C ARG A 284 13.56 -8.73 1.88
N LEU A 285 14.81 -9.10 2.08
CA LEU A 285 15.42 -10.22 1.34
C LEU A 285 14.68 -11.54 1.63
N SER A 286 14.37 -11.84 2.89
CA SER A 286 13.58 -13.03 3.25
C SER A 286 12.20 -13.01 2.61
N LEU A 287 11.50 -11.87 2.69
CA LEU A 287 10.20 -11.68 2.04
C LEU A 287 10.27 -11.92 0.53
N ARG A 288 11.28 -11.35 -0.13
CA ARG A 288 11.49 -11.49 -1.57
C ARG A 288 11.71 -12.96 -1.98
N LEU A 289 12.57 -13.69 -1.24
CA LEU A 289 12.84 -15.10 -1.55
C LEU A 289 11.58 -15.96 -1.41
N LYS A 290 10.76 -15.73 -0.38
CA LYS A 290 9.48 -16.42 -0.21
C LYS A 290 8.49 -16.07 -1.32
N THR A 291 8.38 -14.79 -1.68
CA THR A 291 7.54 -14.33 -2.79
C THR A 291 7.96 -14.98 -4.11
N GLN A 292 9.27 -15.04 -4.38
CA GLN A 292 9.80 -15.65 -5.59
C GLN A 292 9.47 -17.16 -5.65
N ARG A 293 9.56 -17.88 -4.54
CA ARG A 293 9.17 -19.32 -4.47
C ARG A 293 7.71 -19.52 -4.90
N VAL A 294 6.80 -18.65 -4.46
CA VAL A 294 5.38 -18.72 -4.85
C VAL A 294 5.21 -18.40 -6.33
N LEU A 295 5.85 -17.33 -6.83
CA LEU A 295 5.78 -16.94 -8.25
C LEU A 295 6.37 -18.00 -9.19
N ASP A 296 7.51 -18.60 -8.81
CA ASP A 296 8.13 -19.69 -9.57
C ASP A 296 7.22 -20.92 -9.63
N HIS A 297 6.51 -21.21 -8.54
CA HIS A 297 5.57 -22.33 -8.52
C HIS A 297 4.35 -22.05 -9.40
N ILE A 298 3.78 -20.85 -9.35
CA ILE A 298 2.69 -20.40 -10.23
C ILE A 298 3.11 -20.53 -11.71
N ALA A 299 4.33 -20.11 -12.04
CA ALA A 299 4.88 -20.22 -13.39
C ALA A 299 5.04 -21.69 -13.83
N LYS A 300 5.55 -22.58 -12.95
CA LYS A 300 5.64 -24.02 -13.22
C LYS A 300 4.29 -24.68 -13.48
N LEU A 301 3.23 -24.19 -12.85
CA LEU A 301 1.87 -24.66 -13.09
C LEU A 301 1.28 -24.08 -14.39
N GLY A 302 1.95 -23.17 -15.07
CA GLY A 302 1.48 -22.46 -16.25
C GLY A 302 0.28 -21.55 -15.96
N LEU A 303 0.12 -21.10 -14.69
CA LEU A 303 -0.96 -20.20 -14.30
C LEU A 303 -0.60 -18.77 -14.64
N ARG A 304 -1.60 -17.99 -15.02
CA ARG A 304 -1.46 -16.55 -15.20
C ARG A 304 -1.52 -15.85 -13.87
N THR A 305 -0.56 -14.95 -13.61
CA THR A 305 -0.68 -13.90 -12.60
C THR A 305 -0.64 -12.54 -13.26
N LEU A 306 -1.28 -11.55 -12.66
CA LEU A 306 -1.18 -10.15 -13.11
C LEU A 306 0.08 -9.47 -12.57
N ASN A 307 0.74 -10.08 -11.58
CA ASN A 307 1.99 -9.57 -11.01
C ASN A 307 3.16 -9.79 -11.98
N THR A 308 3.73 -8.70 -12.47
CA THR A 308 4.94 -8.70 -13.31
C THR A 308 6.14 -8.05 -12.61
N SER A 309 5.93 -7.40 -11.47
CA SER A 309 6.96 -6.69 -10.72
C SER A 309 7.69 -7.58 -9.69
N GLY A 310 7.16 -8.76 -9.37
CA GLY A 310 7.71 -9.66 -8.37
C GLY A 310 7.49 -9.20 -6.92
N PHE A 311 6.64 -8.22 -6.65
CA PHE A 311 6.32 -7.75 -5.30
C PHE A 311 5.32 -8.69 -4.59
N PRO A 312 5.19 -8.64 -3.24
CA PRO A 312 4.49 -9.66 -2.46
C PRO A 312 2.95 -9.57 -2.52
N VAL A 313 2.40 -9.03 -3.59
CA VAL A 313 0.97 -8.96 -3.89
C VAL A 313 0.72 -9.74 -5.18
N ILE A 314 0.14 -10.93 -5.08
CA ILE A 314 0.01 -11.86 -6.20
C ILE A 314 -1.46 -12.14 -6.45
N GLU A 315 -1.99 -11.66 -7.56
CA GLU A 315 -3.36 -11.94 -7.98
C GLU A 315 -3.39 -13.10 -8.98
N LEU A 316 -4.29 -14.06 -8.75
CA LEU A 316 -4.55 -15.21 -9.61
C LEU A 316 -5.99 -15.15 -10.11
N PRO A 317 -6.23 -14.78 -11.38
CA PRO A 317 -7.56 -14.72 -11.96
C PRO A 317 -8.08 -16.11 -12.34
N LEU A 318 -9.38 -16.30 -12.12
CA LEU A 318 -10.12 -17.48 -12.58
C LEU A 318 -10.52 -17.32 -14.06
N ASP A 319 -10.62 -18.42 -14.78
CA ASP A 319 -11.23 -18.42 -16.10
C ASP A 319 -12.76 -18.26 -15.98
N ARG A 320 -13.35 -18.92 -14.98
CA ARG A 320 -14.76 -18.83 -14.63
C ARG A 320 -14.99 -18.02 -13.36
N ALA A 321 -15.43 -16.78 -13.52
CA ALA A 321 -15.68 -15.83 -12.43
C ALA A 321 -16.76 -16.30 -11.43
N ASP A 322 -17.68 -17.16 -11.86
CA ASP A 322 -18.76 -17.73 -11.05
C ASP A 322 -18.27 -18.80 -10.06
N GLU A 323 -17.09 -19.36 -10.26
CA GLU A 323 -16.50 -20.36 -9.34
C GLU A 323 -15.80 -19.75 -8.10
N ILE A 324 -15.76 -18.43 -7.95
CA ILE A 324 -14.99 -17.75 -6.88
C ILE A 324 -15.34 -18.25 -5.47
N ASP A 325 -16.61 -18.52 -5.19
CA ASP A 325 -17.04 -19.00 -3.87
C ASP A 325 -16.60 -20.45 -3.61
N GLU A 326 -16.58 -21.30 -4.64
CA GLU A 326 -16.10 -22.67 -4.54
C GLU A 326 -14.59 -22.72 -4.37
N VAL A 327 -13.87 -21.87 -5.12
CA VAL A 327 -12.40 -21.70 -4.96
C VAL A 327 -12.07 -21.19 -3.58
N GLY A 328 -12.80 -20.20 -3.07
CA GLY A 328 -12.61 -19.68 -1.72
C GLY A 328 -12.81 -20.74 -0.64
N ARG A 329 -13.87 -21.57 -0.76
CA ARG A 329 -14.13 -22.69 0.14
C ARG A 329 -13.04 -23.76 0.04
N PHE A 330 -12.62 -24.09 -1.17
CA PHE A 330 -11.56 -25.07 -1.40
C PHE A 330 -10.24 -24.67 -0.70
N LEU A 331 -9.83 -23.39 -0.83
CA LEU A 331 -8.63 -22.86 -0.15
C LEU A 331 -8.79 -22.92 1.37
N PHE A 332 -9.95 -22.48 1.87
CA PHE A 332 -10.26 -22.49 3.28
C PHE A 332 -10.20 -23.91 3.86
N ASP A 333 -10.86 -24.88 3.24
CA ASP A 333 -10.90 -26.28 3.68
C ASP A 333 -9.50 -26.94 3.72
N ARG A 334 -8.52 -26.38 2.99
CA ARG A 334 -7.11 -26.79 2.97
C ARG A 334 -6.20 -25.98 3.88
N GLY A 335 -6.79 -25.16 4.73
CA GLY A 335 -6.05 -24.38 5.70
C GLY A 335 -5.33 -23.16 5.13
N ILE A 336 -5.79 -22.63 3.99
CA ILE A 336 -5.25 -21.40 3.37
C ILE A 336 -6.28 -20.28 3.42
N TYR A 337 -5.88 -19.15 3.97
CA TYR A 337 -6.70 -17.93 4.02
C TYR A 337 -6.15 -16.86 3.08
N VAL A 338 -6.95 -16.43 2.11
CA VAL A 338 -6.60 -15.44 1.08
C VAL A 338 -7.70 -14.39 0.93
N THR A 339 -7.40 -13.30 0.24
CA THR A 339 -8.42 -12.30 -0.12
C THR A 339 -9.07 -12.68 -1.45
N LEU A 340 -10.39 -12.91 -1.44
CA LEU A 340 -11.15 -13.07 -2.69
C LEU A 340 -11.37 -11.70 -3.34
N ALA A 341 -11.27 -11.66 -4.67
CA ALA A 341 -11.44 -10.48 -5.51
C ALA A 341 -12.65 -10.64 -6.45
N PRO A 342 -13.90 -10.48 -5.94
CA PRO A 342 -15.09 -10.63 -6.77
C PRO A 342 -15.38 -9.37 -7.60
N TYR A 343 -16.21 -9.50 -8.63
CA TYR A 343 -16.86 -8.36 -9.26
C TYR A 343 -17.90 -7.76 -8.28
N PRO A 344 -18.04 -6.41 -8.15
CA PRO A 344 -17.40 -5.36 -8.96
C PRO A 344 -16.10 -4.79 -8.37
N LEU A 345 -15.49 -5.44 -7.39
CA LEU A 345 -14.20 -5.00 -6.81
C LEU A 345 -13.10 -4.98 -7.86
N VAL A 346 -13.09 -5.99 -8.74
CA VAL A 346 -12.25 -6.08 -9.93
C VAL A 346 -13.12 -6.27 -11.18
N PRO A 347 -12.59 -6.02 -12.41
CA PRO A 347 -13.26 -6.39 -13.65
C PRO A 347 -13.57 -7.90 -13.69
N ARG A 348 -14.63 -8.30 -14.41
CA ARG A 348 -15.01 -9.72 -14.51
C ARG A 348 -13.89 -10.64 -15.03
N SER A 349 -13.04 -10.12 -15.91
CA SER A 349 -11.86 -10.83 -16.44
C SER A 349 -10.70 -10.97 -15.44
N GLN A 350 -10.80 -10.35 -14.27
CA GLN A 350 -9.81 -10.38 -13.20
C GLN A 350 -10.38 -10.96 -11.90
N VAL A 351 -11.61 -11.48 -11.93
CA VAL A 351 -12.17 -12.16 -10.75
C VAL A 351 -11.31 -13.34 -10.37
N GLY A 352 -10.94 -13.42 -9.10
CA GLY A 352 -10.05 -14.45 -8.61
C GLY A 352 -9.71 -14.23 -7.13
N PHE A 353 -8.48 -14.50 -6.75
CA PHE A 353 -8.03 -14.29 -5.39
C PHE A 353 -6.62 -13.69 -5.36
N ARG A 354 -6.32 -13.03 -4.26
CA ARG A 354 -5.04 -12.36 -4.02
C ARG A 354 -4.32 -13.00 -2.86
N ILE A 355 -3.08 -13.40 -3.10
CA ILE A 355 -2.12 -13.91 -2.12
C ILE A 355 -1.21 -12.76 -1.70
N GLN A 356 -1.01 -12.59 -0.41
CA GLN A 356 -0.09 -11.63 0.18
C GLN A 356 0.94 -12.41 1.00
N VAL A 357 2.17 -12.42 0.53
CA VAL A 357 3.28 -13.05 1.24
C VAL A 357 3.83 -12.08 2.26
N THR A 358 4.16 -12.57 3.47
CA THR A 358 4.81 -11.78 4.52
C THR A 358 6.15 -12.40 4.90
N ALA A 359 7.05 -11.58 5.46
CA ALA A 359 8.32 -12.09 5.98
C ALA A 359 8.13 -13.10 7.13
N ALA A 360 7.01 -12.99 7.86
CA ALA A 360 6.67 -13.87 8.98
C ALA A 360 5.99 -15.19 8.57
N ASN A 361 5.59 -15.39 7.31
CA ASN A 361 5.22 -16.73 6.86
C ASN A 361 6.46 -17.62 6.93
N ASP A 362 6.33 -18.80 7.52
CA ASP A 362 7.42 -19.78 7.55
C ASP A 362 7.50 -20.61 6.25
N ASP A 363 8.57 -21.40 6.11
CA ASP A 363 8.78 -22.20 4.91
C ASP A 363 7.71 -23.27 4.72
N ALA A 364 7.21 -23.86 5.81
CA ALA A 364 6.16 -24.88 5.76
C ALA A 364 4.83 -24.29 5.25
N GLN A 365 4.51 -23.07 5.63
CA GLN A 365 3.32 -22.36 5.11
C GLN A 365 3.45 -22.04 3.61
N ILE A 366 4.65 -21.64 3.15
CA ILE A 366 4.90 -21.42 1.71
C ILE A 366 4.78 -22.73 0.93
N ASP A 367 5.30 -23.84 1.47
CA ASP A 367 5.19 -25.15 0.85
C ASP A 367 3.72 -25.62 0.81
N GLN A 368 2.98 -25.48 1.91
CA GLN A 368 1.54 -25.77 1.97
C GLN A 368 0.76 -24.96 0.91
N LEU A 369 1.03 -23.66 0.79
CA LEU A 369 0.39 -22.84 -0.24
C LEU A 369 0.66 -23.39 -1.64
N ASN A 370 1.91 -23.71 -1.96
CA ASN A 370 2.31 -24.23 -3.27
C ASN A 370 1.65 -25.60 -3.58
N GLU A 371 1.55 -26.49 -2.59
CA GLU A 371 0.83 -27.76 -2.73
C GLU A 371 -0.66 -27.52 -3.03
N VAL A 372 -1.31 -26.66 -2.25
CA VAL A 372 -2.73 -26.32 -2.45
C VAL A 372 -2.98 -25.65 -3.80
N LEU A 373 -2.08 -24.78 -4.28
CA LEU A 373 -2.16 -24.22 -5.64
C LEU A 373 -2.04 -25.30 -6.73
N SER A 374 -1.21 -26.33 -6.51
CA SER A 374 -1.10 -27.48 -7.43
C SER A 374 -2.39 -28.32 -7.49
N GLU A 375 -3.06 -28.51 -6.36
CA GLU A 375 -4.35 -29.21 -6.32
C GLU A 375 -5.45 -28.35 -6.97
N LEU A 376 -5.46 -27.04 -6.65
CA LEU A 376 -6.43 -26.06 -7.18
C LEU A 376 -6.37 -26.01 -8.71
N SER A 377 -5.17 -25.99 -9.28
CA SER A 377 -4.93 -25.89 -10.74
C SER A 377 -5.41 -27.15 -11.51
N LYS A 378 -5.61 -28.28 -10.81
CA LYS A 378 -6.17 -29.53 -11.39
C LYS A 378 -7.69 -29.60 -11.28
N ARG A 379 -8.27 -28.85 -10.33
CA ARG A 379 -9.69 -28.93 -10.01
C ARG A 379 -10.52 -27.81 -10.65
N PHE A 380 -9.94 -26.63 -10.78
CA PHE A 380 -10.63 -25.44 -11.29
C PHE A 380 -9.98 -24.90 -12.54
N ASP A 381 -10.79 -24.26 -13.39
CA ASP A 381 -10.32 -23.59 -14.59
C ASP A 381 -9.69 -22.24 -14.24
N MET A 382 -8.36 -22.24 -14.11
CA MET A 382 -7.55 -21.05 -13.88
C MET A 382 -7.08 -20.46 -15.19
N GLN A 383 -6.99 -19.12 -15.26
CA GLN A 383 -6.37 -18.48 -16.43
C GLN A 383 -4.92 -18.95 -16.59
N ARG A 384 -4.54 -19.25 -17.83
CA ARG A 384 -3.20 -19.71 -18.18
C ARG A 384 -2.32 -18.57 -18.66
N ALA A 385 -1.04 -18.68 -18.36
CA ALA A 385 -0.03 -17.78 -18.93
C ALA A 385 -0.02 -17.93 -20.47
N PRO A 386 0.20 -16.85 -21.22
CA PRO A 386 0.41 -16.95 -22.66
C PRO A 386 1.58 -17.91 -22.93
N GLN A 387 1.42 -18.84 -23.89
CA GLN A 387 2.55 -19.67 -24.30
C GLN A 387 3.63 -18.77 -24.93
N PRO A 388 4.90 -18.96 -24.59
CA PRO A 388 5.95 -18.25 -25.29
C PRO A 388 5.87 -18.60 -26.79
N ALA A 389 5.90 -17.53 -27.64
CA ALA A 389 5.84 -17.66 -29.10
C ALA A 389 7.09 -18.33 -29.65
#